data_3850ee38471d2c7f549fef8b0a37bf24
#
_entry.id   3850ee38471d2c7f549fef8b0a37bf24
#
_cell.length_a   1.000
_cell.length_b   1.000
_cell.length_c   1.000
_cell.angle_alpha   90.00
_cell.angle_beta   90.00
_cell.angle_gamma   90.00
#
_symmetry.space_group_name_H-M   'P 1'
#
loop_
_entity.id
_entity.type
_entity.pdbx_description
1 polymer ?
#
loop_
_entity_poly.entity_id
_entity_poly.type
_entity_poly.pdbx_seq_one_letter_code
_entity_poly.pdbx_strand_id
1 'polypeptide(L)'
;GFTVGEEIKFGDYNGGFSKVSMGMAITKTCKNPAEAATLIEYLWNGDGAAIMGSECGIPASKAGLATAQAAGKINELVAEANGKVMSFVSCQLDPLFESSDLKATGTGTYQEVFDTVDYDNKSGADVVDVLLDGMSAVGYTV
;
A
#
# COMPACT_ATOMS: atom_id res chain seq x y z
N GLY A 1 4.51 -11.04 23.43
CA GLY A 1 3.82 -11.37 22.20
C GLY A 1 2.91 -10.25 21.77
N PHE A 2 2.63 -10.18 20.48
CA PHE A 2 1.68 -9.23 19.92
C PHE A 2 0.35 -9.95 19.68
N THR A 3 -0.74 -9.20 19.75
CA THR A 3 -2.08 -9.69 19.43
C THR A 3 -2.68 -8.78 18.34
N VAL A 4 -3.30 -9.40 17.35
CA VAL A 4 -3.98 -8.65 16.27
C VAL A 4 -5.25 -8.04 16.83
N GLY A 5 -5.45 -6.74 16.57
CA GLY A 5 -6.67 -6.03 16.93
C GLY A 5 -7.90 -6.60 16.22
N GLU A 6 -9.06 -6.46 16.83
CA GLU A 6 -10.30 -7.03 16.28
C GLU A 6 -11.06 -6.04 15.40
N GLU A 7 -10.83 -4.75 15.58
CA GLU A 7 -11.62 -3.71 14.94
C GLU A 7 -10.79 -2.48 14.59
N ILE A 8 -10.99 -1.94 13.40
CA ILE A 8 -10.42 -0.66 12.96
C ILE A 8 -11.57 0.33 12.80
N LYS A 9 -11.53 1.41 13.57
CA LYS A 9 -12.53 2.49 13.52
C LYS A 9 -11.87 3.84 13.34
N PHE A 10 -12.47 4.66 12.48
CA PHE A 10 -12.16 6.09 12.35
C PHE A 10 -13.45 6.89 12.60
N GLY A 11 -13.65 7.32 13.84
CA GLY A 11 -14.92 7.95 14.23
C GLY A 11 -16.10 7.01 13.98
N ASP A 12 -17.07 7.47 13.21
CA ASP A 12 -18.24 6.68 12.82
C ASP A 12 -18.02 5.81 11.57
N TYR A 13 -16.83 5.89 10.95
CA TYR A 13 -16.49 5.11 9.78
C TYR A 13 -15.89 3.77 10.18
N ASN A 14 -16.49 2.70 9.71
CA ASN A 14 -16.02 1.33 9.89
C ASN A 14 -15.69 0.74 8.52
N GLY A 15 -14.42 0.63 8.21
CA GLY A 15 -13.97 0.13 6.91
C GLY A 15 -12.47 0.31 6.70
N GLY A 16 -12.03 0.00 5.52
CA GLY A 16 -10.63 0.08 5.13
C GLY A 16 -10.44 0.08 3.62
N PHE A 17 -9.24 0.30 3.19
CA PHE A 17 -8.84 0.23 1.79
C PHE A 17 -7.64 -0.70 1.62
N SER A 18 -7.53 -1.29 0.44
CA SER A 18 -6.34 -2.03 0.04
C SER A 18 -5.41 -1.14 -0.76
N LYS A 19 -4.12 -1.39 -0.61
CA LYS A 19 -3.06 -0.71 -1.35
C LYS A 19 -2.05 -1.74 -1.82
N VAL A 20 -1.61 -1.62 -3.08
CA VAL A 20 -0.45 -2.37 -3.57
C VAL A 20 0.79 -1.77 -2.92
N SER A 21 1.46 -2.52 -2.05
CA SER A 21 2.68 -2.04 -1.39
C SER A 21 3.93 -2.33 -2.22
N MET A 22 3.94 -3.45 -2.93
CA MET A 22 5.02 -3.80 -3.87
C MET A 22 4.43 -4.41 -5.13
N GLY A 23 4.93 -3.95 -6.27
CA GLY A 23 4.56 -4.46 -7.57
C GLY A 23 5.78 -4.61 -8.48
N MET A 24 5.68 -5.49 -9.47
CA MET A 24 6.66 -5.61 -10.54
C MET A 24 6.05 -5.18 -11.85
N ALA A 25 6.82 -4.49 -12.67
CA ALA A 25 6.40 -4.04 -13.99
C ALA A 25 7.49 -4.31 -15.02
N ILE A 26 7.05 -4.64 -16.23
CA ILE A 26 7.95 -4.78 -17.38
C ILE A 26 7.96 -3.43 -18.11
N THR A 27 9.14 -2.84 -18.25
CA THR A 27 9.27 -1.55 -18.94
C THR A 27 9.02 -1.70 -20.44
N LYS A 28 8.54 -0.61 -21.10
CA LYS A 28 8.32 -0.59 -22.55
C LYS A 28 9.60 -0.84 -23.35
N THR A 29 10.75 -0.58 -22.76
CA THR A 29 12.06 -0.74 -23.42
C THR A 29 12.73 -2.07 -23.11
N CYS A 30 12.02 -2.98 -22.40
CA CYS A 30 12.55 -4.31 -22.11
C CYS A 30 12.81 -5.07 -23.41
N LYS A 31 14.03 -5.60 -23.56
CA LYS A 31 14.42 -6.34 -24.76
C LYS A 31 13.91 -7.79 -24.76
N ASN A 32 13.64 -8.33 -23.58
CA ASN A 32 13.21 -9.72 -23.40
C ASN A 32 11.95 -9.76 -22.52
N PRO A 33 10.80 -9.23 -23.00
CA PRO A 33 9.61 -9.10 -22.18
C PRO A 33 8.96 -10.45 -21.81
N ALA A 34 9.11 -11.47 -22.66
CA ALA A 34 8.59 -12.81 -22.38
C ALA A 34 9.35 -13.47 -21.23
N GLU A 35 10.66 -13.37 -21.22
CA GLU A 35 11.52 -13.89 -20.16
C GLU A 35 11.29 -13.13 -18.84
N ALA A 36 11.11 -11.81 -18.92
CA ALA A 36 10.77 -11.00 -17.76
C ALA A 36 9.41 -11.39 -17.16
N ALA A 37 8.41 -11.66 -18.02
CA ALA A 37 7.12 -12.15 -17.58
C ALA A 37 7.22 -13.53 -16.92
N THR A 38 8.02 -14.43 -17.48
CA THR A 38 8.29 -15.75 -16.89
C THR A 38 8.93 -15.65 -15.51
N LEU A 39 9.87 -14.71 -15.33
CA LEU A 39 10.48 -14.46 -14.02
C LEU A 39 9.47 -13.94 -13.01
N ILE A 40 8.64 -12.98 -13.40
CA ILE A 40 7.58 -12.46 -12.53
C ILE A 40 6.60 -13.55 -12.14
N GLU A 41 6.18 -14.37 -13.11
CA GLU A 41 5.29 -15.52 -12.86
C GLU A 41 5.92 -16.53 -11.89
N TYR A 42 7.18 -16.84 -12.07
CA TYR A 42 7.92 -17.71 -11.15
C TYR A 42 7.96 -17.16 -9.72
N LEU A 43 8.24 -15.86 -9.57
CA LEU A 43 8.38 -15.22 -8.25
C LEU A 43 7.03 -15.06 -7.52
N TRP A 44 5.94 -14.79 -8.26
CA TRP A 44 4.66 -14.44 -7.64
C TRP A 44 3.67 -15.60 -7.60
N ASN A 45 3.72 -16.52 -8.56
CA ASN A 45 2.77 -17.64 -8.68
C ASN A 45 3.44 -19.02 -8.59
N GLY A 46 4.74 -19.09 -8.85
CA GLY A 46 5.50 -20.32 -8.85
C GLY A 46 6.29 -20.58 -7.56
N ASP A 47 7.28 -21.44 -7.67
CA ASP A 47 8.12 -21.88 -6.53
C ASP A 47 8.93 -20.74 -5.91
N GLY A 48 9.20 -19.67 -6.66
CA GLY A 48 9.86 -18.46 -6.17
C GLY A 48 9.07 -17.75 -5.07
N ALA A 49 7.77 -17.95 -4.99
CA ALA A 49 6.94 -17.40 -3.92
C ALA A 49 7.34 -17.96 -2.54
N ALA A 50 7.90 -19.17 -2.46
CA ALA A 50 8.46 -19.71 -1.24
C ALA A 50 9.72 -18.94 -0.77
N ILE A 51 10.45 -18.32 -1.70
CA ILE A 51 11.63 -17.51 -1.41
C ILE A 51 11.20 -16.11 -0.97
N MET A 52 10.23 -15.53 -1.69
CA MET A 52 9.67 -14.21 -1.38
C MET A 52 8.95 -14.19 -0.03
N GLY A 53 8.19 -15.24 0.26
CA GLY A 53 7.46 -15.38 1.53
C GLY A 53 6.59 -14.17 1.82
N SER A 54 6.63 -13.69 3.06
CA SER A 54 5.97 -12.47 3.52
C SER A 54 6.89 -11.25 3.64
N GLU A 55 8.13 -11.32 3.16
CA GLU A 55 9.11 -10.22 3.25
C GLU A 55 8.66 -8.97 2.48
N CYS A 56 7.91 -9.17 1.39
CA CYS A 56 7.34 -8.09 0.58
C CYS A 56 5.84 -7.88 0.83
N GLY A 57 5.33 -8.36 1.94
CA GLY A 57 3.90 -8.40 2.26
C GLY A 57 3.27 -9.74 1.90
N ILE A 58 1.99 -9.89 2.22
CA ILE A 58 1.26 -11.11 1.90
C ILE A 58 1.07 -11.21 0.37
N PRO A 59 1.44 -12.35 -0.26
CA PRO A 59 1.23 -12.55 -1.68
C PRO A 59 -0.23 -12.34 -2.10
N ALA A 60 -0.46 -11.49 -3.10
CA ALA A 60 -1.80 -11.25 -3.64
C ALA A 60 -2.31 -12.43 -4.49
N SER A 61 -1.40 -13.21 -5.06
CA SER A 61 -1.73 -14.43 -5.80
C SER A 61 -2.10 -15.57 -4.85
N LYS A 62 -3.22 -16.23 -5.12
CA LYS A 62 -3.64 -17.41 -4.35
C LYS A 62 -2.63 -18.57 -4.47
N ALA A 63 -2.05 -18.77 -5.65
CA ALA A 63 -1.05 -19.80 -5.88
C ALA A 63 0.24 -19.48 -5.11
N GLY A 64 0.76 -18.26 -5.23
CA GLY A 64 1.95 -17.81 -4.51
C GLY A 64 1.76 -17.87 -3.00
N LEU A 65 0.61 -17.44 -2.49
CA LEU A 65 0.29 -17.55 -1.06
C LEU A 65 0.31 -19.01 -0.59
N ALA A 66 -0.34 -19.92 -1.31
CA ALA A 66 -0.34 -21.34 -0.97
C ALA A 66 1.07 -21.94 -0.96
N THR A 67 1.90 -21.59 -1.96
CA THR A 67 3.31 -22.03 -2.04
C THR A 67 4.12 -21.51 -0.84
N ALA A 68 3.99 -20.23 -0.53
CA ALA A 68 4.71 -19.61 0.59
C ALA A 68 4.25 -20.16 1.95
N GLN A 69 2.96 -20.44 2.11
CA GLN A 69 2.41 -21.06 3.32
C GLN A 69 2.92 -22.50 3.49
N ALA A 70 2.90 -23.31 2.41
CA ALA A 70 3.41 -24.67 2.44
C ALA A 70 4.92 -24.73 2.78
N ALA A 71 5.67 -23.70 2.41
CA ALA A 71 7.09 -23.55 2.74
C ALA A 71 7.34 -22.99 4.15
N GLY A 72 6.31 -22.64 4.92
CA GLY A 72 6.45 -22.01 6.24
C GLY A 72 7.06 -20.60 6.20
N LYS A 73 6.89 -19.89 5.09
CA LYS A 73 7.49 -18.56 4.85
C LYS A 73 6.52 -17.41 5.05
N ILE A 74 5.33 -17.66 5.52
CA ILE A 74 4.36 -16.62 5.87
C ILE A 74 4.42 -16.38 7.39
N ASN A 75 4.60 -15.13 7.77
CA ASN A 75 4.47 -14.73 9.18
C ASN A 75 2.99 -14.83 9.57
N GLU A 76 2.68 -15.70 10.54
CA GLU A 76 1.31 -16.00 10.94
C GLU A 76 0.57 -14.76 11.50
N LEU A 77 1.25 -13.91 12.27
CA LEU A 77 0.67 -12.68 12.80
C LEU A 77 0.29 -11.70 11.68
N VAL A 78 1.18 -11.56 10.68
CA VAL A 78 0.93 -10.71 9.51
C VAL A 78 -0.21 -11.26 8.67
N ALA A 79 -0.27 -12.59 8.49
CA ALA A 79 -1.36 -13.23 7.75
C ALA A 79 -2.71 -13.06 8.45
N GLU A 80 -2.75 -13.20 9.77
CA GLU A 80 -3.96 -12.96 10.57
C GLU A 80 -4.41 -11.50 10.46
N ALA A 81 -3.50 -10.55 10.64
CA ALA A 81 -3.79 -9.12 10.52
C ALA A 81 -4.31 -8.78 9.11
N ASN A 82 -3.66 -9.30 8.06
CA ASN A 82 -4.11 -9.11 6.69
C ASN A 82 -5.52 -9.69 6.47
N GLY A 83 -5.79 -10.88 6.96
CA GLY A 83 -7.12 -11.50 6.85
C GLY A 83 -8.21 -10.67 7.52
N LYS A 84 -7.93 -10.12 8.71
CA LYS A 84 -8.86 -9.21 9.42
C LYS A 84 -9.07 -7.92 8.65
N VAL A 85 -8.01 -7.25 8.19
CA VAL A 85 -8.11 -6.01 7.40
C VAL A 85 -8.90 -6.24 6.13
N MET A 86 -8.63 -7.33 5.39
CA MET A 86 -9.34 -7.65 4.16
C MET A 86 -10.84 -7.88 4.34
N SER A 87 -11.31 -8.18 5.56
CA SER A 87 -12.74 -8.25 5.85
C SER A 87 -13.42 -6.88 5.93
N PHE A 88 -12.64 -5.81 6.13
CA PHE A 88 -13.13 -4.42 6.17
C PHE A 88 -12.88 -3.66 4.87
N VAL A 89 -12.08 -4.19 3.96
CA VAL A 89 -11.71 -3.51 2.71
C VAL A 89 -12.96 -3.28 1.87
N SER A 90 -13.28 -2.01 1.66
CA SER A 90 -14.40 -1.57 0.84
C SER A 90 -13.99 -0.98 -0.51
N CYS A 91 -12.72 -0.58 -0.64
CA CYS A 91 -12.18 0.03 -1.86
C CYS A 91 -10.67 -0.19 -1.98
N GLN A 92 -10.12 0.15 -3.13
CA GLN A 92 -8.68 0.30 -3.32
C GLN A 92 -8.29 1.76 -3.13
N LEU A 93 -7.11 2.00 -2.56
CA LEU A 93 -6.54 3.34 -2.52
C LEU A 93 -6.26 3.81 -3.95
N ASP A 94 -6.71 5.02 -4.27
CA ASP A 94 -6.39 5.66 -5.54
C ASP A 94 -4.87 5.89 -5.64
N PRO A 95 -4.22 5.46 -6.75
CA PRO A 95 -2.78 5.62 -6.90
C PRO A 95 -2.28 7.07 -6.80
N LEU A 96 -3.12 8.06 -7.12
CA LEU A 96 -2.76 9.48 -7.01
C LEU A 96 -2.42 9.89 -5.57
N PHE A 97 -3.00 9.23 -4.55
CA PHE A 97 -2.62 9.44 -3.15
C PHE A 97 -1.15 9.14 -2.84
N GLU A 98 -0.52 8.31 -3.67
CA GLU A 98 0.87 7.92 -3.55
C GLU A 98 1.79 8.73 -4.50
N SER A 99 1.25 9.73 -5.19
CA SER A 99 2.06 10.57 -6.08
C SER A 99 3.17 11.29 -5.31
N SER A 100 4.29 11.52 -5.98
CA SER A 100 5.42 12.25 -5.37
C SER A 100 5.05 13.67 -4.98
N ASP A 101 4.15 14.32 -5.74
CA ASP A 101 3.71 15.69 -5.44
C ASP A 101 2.95 15.79 -4.12
N LEU A 102 2.24 14.73 -3.74
CA LEU A 102 1.57 14.67 -2.44
C LEU A 102 2.48 14.13 -1.34
N LYS A 103 3.29 13.10 -1.62
CA LYS A 103 3.90 12.25 -0.59
C LYS A 103 5.41 12.43 -0.42
N ALA A 104 6.12 13.15 -1.30
CA ALA A 104 7.56 13.27 -1.20
C ALA A 104 7.99 13.90 0.13
N THR A 105 8.96 13.26 0.79
CA THR A 105 9.53 13.78 2.04
C THR A 105 10.17 15.14 1.82
N GLY A 106 9.78 16.10 2.62
CA GLY A 106 10.32 17.47 2.60
C GLY A 106 9.73 18.40 1.54
N THR A 107 8.98 17.89 0.55
CA THR A 107 8.44 18.71 -0.55
C THR A 107 7.01 18.38 -0.95
N GLY A 108 6.47 17.27 -0.48
CA GLY A 108 5.10 16.87 -0.81
C GLY A 108 4.05 17.60 0.02
N THR A 109 2.85 17.75 -0.52
CA THR A 109 1.74 18.45 0.15
C THR A 109 1.45 17.92 1.55
N TYR A 110 1.55 16.60 1.77
CA TYR A 110 1.31 16.04 3.12
C TYR A 110 2.35 16.53 4.12
N GLN A 111 3.61 16.64 3.71
CA GLN A 111 4.65 17.19 4.56
C GLN A 111 4.39 18.66 4.87
N GLU A 112 4.03 19.47 3.86
CA GLU A 112 3.69 20.87 4.00
C GLU A 112 2.54 21.10 5.00
N VAL A 113 1.47 20.28 4.90
CA VAL A 113 0.34 20.32 5.84
C VAL A 113 0.82 20.08 7.27
N PHE A 114 1.61 19.02 7.52
CA PHE A 114 2.11 18.72 8.85
C PHE A 114 3.07 19.79 9.37
N ASP A 115 3.99 20.27 8.54
CA ASP A 115 4.95 21.29 8.92
C ASP A 115 4.26 22.62 9.28
N THR A 116 3.21 22.99 8.56
CA THR A 116 2.41 24.17 8.84
C THR A 116 1.68 24.07 10.19
N VAL A 117 1.18 22.91 10.55
CA VAL A 117 0.59 22.70 11.88
C VAL A 117 1.66 22.72 12.96
N ASP A 118 2.76 21.98 12.75
CA ASP A 118 3.76 21.73 13.79
C ASP A 118 4.66 22.95 14.05
N TYR A 119 5.05 23.68 13.01
CA TYR A 119 6.02 24.78 13.12
C TYR A 119 5.37 26.16 13.08
N ASP A 120 4.30 26.34 12.31
CA ASP A 120 3.60 27.62 12.19
C ASP A 120 2.44 27.78 13.19
N ASN A 121 2.20 26.76 14.02
CA ASN A 121 1.12 26.72 15.01
C ASN A 121 -0.27 26.95 14.42
N LYS A 122 -0.49 26.51 13.20
CA LYS A 122 -1.80 26.56 12.55
C LYS A 122 -2.68 25.41 13.01
N SER A 123 -3.99 25.62 13.02
CA SER A 123 -4.94 24.55 13.29
C SER A 123 -5.11 23.63 12.07
N GLY A 124 -5.61 22.41 12.28
CA GLY A 124 -5.95 21.52 11.17
C GLY A 124 -6.95 22.15 10.19
N ALA A 125 -7.84 23.04 10.65
CA ALA A 125 -8.77 23.76 9.79
C ALA A 125 -8.07 24.76 8.85
N ASP A 126 -6.99 25.40 9.31
CA ASP A 126 -6.25 26.40 8.53
C ASP A 126 -5.43 25.80 7.38
N VAL A 127 -5.19 24.48 7.40
CA VAL A 127 -4.38 23.78 6.39
C VAL A 127 -5.20 22.93 5.43
N VAL A 128 -6.52 22.92 5.58
CA VAL A 128 -7.40 22.19 4.67
C VAL A 128 -7.24 22.68 3.24
N ASP A 129 -7.17 23.99 3.02
CA ASP A 129 -7.01 24.58 1.69
C ASP A 129 -5.67 24.14 1.05
N VAL A 130 -4.59 24.07 1.82
CA VAL A 130 -3.28 23.57 1.34
C VAL A 130 -3.40 22.12 0.85
N LEU A 131 -4.11 21.27 1.61
CA LEU A 131 -4.34 19.89 1.21
C LEU A 131 -5.20 19.81 -0.05
N LEU A 132 -6.28 20.55 -0.12
CA LEU A 132 -7.20 20.56 -1.27
C LEU A 132 -6.51 21.08 -2.53
N ASP A 133 -5.71 22.14 -2.43
CA ASP A 133 -4.92 22.66 -3.54
C ASP A 133 -3.93 21.63 -4.07
N GLY A 134 -3.21 20.96 -3.17
CA GLY A 134 -2.29 19.87 -3.54
C GLY A 134 -3.00 18.68 -4.20
N MET A 135 -4.16 18.30 -3.68
CA MET A 135 -4.98 17.24 -4.28
C MET A 135 -5.49 17.64 -5.67
N SER A 136 -5.94 18.89 -5.83
CA SER A 136 -6.36 19.43 -7.11
C SER A 136 -5.23 19.44 -8.14
N ALA A 137 -4.02 19.78 -7.72
CA ALA A 137 -2.84 19.83 -8.57
C ALA A 137 -2.47 18.46 -9.17
N VAL A 138 -2.77 17.36 -8.47
CA VAL A 138 -2.54 15.99 -8.97
C VAL A 138 -3.76 15.40 -9.70
N GLY A 139 -4.85 16.17 -9.85
CA GLY A 139 -5.98 15.80 -10.69
C GLY A 139 -7.25 15.38 -9.95
N TYR A 140 -7.32 15.54 -8.63
CA TYR A 140 -8.58 15.37 -7.92
C TYR A 140 -9.53 16.55 -8.17
N THR A 141 -10.80 16.25 -8.23
CA THR A 141 -11.87 17.26 -8.15
C THR A 141 -12.24 17.43 -6.68
N VAL A 142 -11.87 18.52 -6.08
CA VAL A 142 -12.09 18.87 -4.67
C VAL A 142 -13.15 19.93 -4.53
#